data_408e016eaf35fb44056885588f41f4e0
#
_entry.id   408e016eaf35fb44056885588f41f4e0
#
_cell.length_a   1.000
_cell.length_b   1.000
_cell.length_c   1.000
_cell.angle_alpha   90.00
_cell.angle_beta   90.00
_cell.angle_gamma   90.00
#
_symmetry.space_group_name_H-M   'P 1'
#
loop_
_entity.id
_entity.type
_entity.pdbx_description
1 polymer ?
#
loop_
_entity_poly.entity_id
_entity_poly.type
_entity_poly.pdbx_seq_one_letter_code
_entity_poly.pdbx_strand_id
1 'polypeptide(L)'
;LFMYYLALCVMPAVAEELLFRGAFQGLMRPSGSAAAIFAPALLFGLLHLDLAQGLTAFVCGVFLGWLAERSGSILPGMLLHLVNNTLAFLTMYLRYYAPTEASFGVELFLLLFFPLFGLWMIWHARGQGFRFSAGLRPGVDVLTVFTSPAYSAVVVFLVVYAVIFVH
;
A
#
# COMPACT_ATOMS: atom_id res chain seq x y z
N LEU A 1 -10.37 -1.13 24.07
CA LEU A 1 -9.27 -0.49 23.35
C LEU A 1 -8.31 -1.53 22.73
N PHE A 2 -7.77 -2.46 23.53
CA PHE A 2 -6.80 -3.46 23.05
C PHE A 2 -7.30 -4.32 21.88
N MET A 3 -8.53 -4.84 21.93
CA MET A 3 -9.11 -5.62 20.85
C MET A 3 -9.31 -4.81 19.57
N TYR A 4 -9.70 -3.53 19.67
CA TYR A 4 -9.78 -2.62 18.53
C TYR A 4 -8.40 -2.38 17.90
N TYR A 5 -7.37 -2.19 18.73
CA TYR A 5 -6.00 -2.07 18.24
C TYR A 5 -5.53 -3.32 17.48
N LEU A 6 -5.78 -4.51 18.02
CA LEU A 6 -5.45 -5.76 17.32
C LEU A 6 -6.19 -5.86 15.98
N ALA A 7 -7.50 -5.57 15.96
CA ALA A 7 -8.33 -5.70 14.78
C ALA A 7 -8.04 -4.64 13.70
N LEU A 8 -7.72 -3.41 14.09
CA LEU A 8 -7.53 -2.29 13.15
C LEU A 8 -6.07 -2.02 12.78
N CYS A 9 -5.12 -2.47 13.59
CA CYS A 9 -3.70 -2.21 13.35
C CYS A 9 -2.90 -3.48 13.06
N VAL A 10 -2.94 -4.45 13.97
CA VAL A 10 -2.06 -5.62 13.88
C VAL A 10 -2.54 -6.60 12.81
N MET A 11 -3.82 -6.98 12.86
CA MET A 11 -4.38 -7.96 11.92
C MET A 11 -4.26 -7.51 10.47
N PRO A 12 -4.66 -6.27 10.09
CA PRO A 12 -4.48 -5.79 8.72
C PRO A 12 -3.00 -5.77 8.30
N ALA A 13 -2.11 -5.23 9.14
CA ALA A 13 -0.68 -5.15 8.82
C ALA A 13 -0.06 -6.53 8.54
N VAL A 14 -0.50 -7.57 9.23
CA VAL A 14 -0.02 -8.94 8.99
C VAL A 14 -0.73 -9.58 7.81
N ALA A 15 -2.07 -9.61 7.82
CA ALA A 15 -2.85 -10.33 6.82
C ALA A 15 -2.71 -9.73 5.42
N GLU A 16 -2.74 -8.41 5.31
CA GLU A 16 -2.64 -7.71 4.03
C GLU A 16 -1.23 -7.80 3.46
N GLU A 17 -0.17 -7.69 4.27
CA GLU A 17 1.20 -7.88 3.75
C GLU A 17 1.46 -9.32 3.31
N LEU A 18 0.94 -10.31 4.05
CA LEU A 18 1.01 -11.72 3.61
C LEU A 18 0.30 -11.92 2.26
N LEU A 19 -0.88 -11.33 2.11
CA LEU A 19 -1.68 -11.45 0.89
C LEU A 19 -1.06 -10.69 -0.28
N PHE A 20 -0.77 -9.39 -0.10
CA PHE A 20 -0.34 -8.53 -1.20
C PHE A 20 1.14 -8.69 -1.53
N ARG A 21 2.03 -8.75 -0.54
CA ARG A 21 3.50 -8.85 -0.76
C ARG A 21 3.99 -10.29 -0.77
N GLY A 22 3.38 -11.12 0.05
CA GLY A 22 3.66 -12.56 0.03
C GLY A 22 3.09 -13.23 -1.21
N ALA A 23 1.77 -13.30 -1.33
CA ALA A 23 1.11 -14.06 -2.39
C ALA A 23 1.05 -13.32 -3.73
N PHE A 24 0.34 -12.18 -3.82
CA PHE A 24 0.11 -11.51 -5.12
C PHE A 24 1.39 -11.00 -5.76
N GLN A 25 2.23 -10.32 -5.01
CA GLN A 25 3.51 -9.85 -5.54
C GLN A 25 4.40 -11.02 -5.96
N GLY A 26 4.43 -12.10 -5.17
CA GLY A 26 5.14 -13.33 -5.53
C GLY A 26 4.68 -13.93 -6.86
N LEU A 27 3.37 -14.00 -7.08
CA LEU A 27 2.76 -14.48 -8.34
C LEU A 27 3.10 -13.58 -9.55
N MET A 28 3.24 -12.26 -9.31
CA MET A 28 3.52 -11.27 -10.37
C MET A 28 5.02 -11.12 -10.70
N ARG A 29 5.93 -11.60 -9.85
CA ARG A 29 7.39 -11.51 -10.08
C ARG A 29 7.85 -12.05 -11.43
N PRO A 30 7.30 -13.14 -11.98
CA PRO A 30 7.67 -13.60 -13.32
C PRO A 30 7.42 -12.56 -14.42
N SER A 31 6.46 -11.65 -14.21
CA SER A 31 6.10 -10.57 -15.15
C SER A 31 6.96 -9.31 -14.99
N GLY A 32 7.98 -9.35 -14.14
CA GLY A 32 8.89 -8.26 -13.85
C GLY A 32 8.54 -7.46 -12.58
N SER A 33 9.52 -6.72 -12.07
CA SER A 33 9.38 -5.98 -10.81
C SER A 33 8.32 -4.87 -10.86
N ALA A 34 8.13 -4.25 -12.02
CA ALA A 34 7.07 -3.24 -12.18
C ALA A 34 5.67 -3.86 -12.00
N ALA A 35 5.37 -4.98 -12.70
CA ALA A 35 4.09 -5.66 -12.55
C ALA A 35 3.90 -6.17 -11.10
N ALA A 36 4.94 -6.74 -10.51
CA ALA A 36 4.93 -7.25 -9.15
C ALA A 36 4.65 -6.16 -8.09
N ILE A 37 5.05 -4.93 -8.35
CA ILE A 37 4.82 -3.81 -7.43
C ILE A 37 3.46 -3.15 -7.70
N PHE A 38 3.21 -2.74 -8.96
CA PHE A 38 2.06 -1.88 -9.28
C PHE A 38 0.73 -2.63 -9.30
N ALA A 39 0.67 -3.89 -9.78
CA ALA A 39 -0.59 -4.61 -9.84
C ALA A 39 -1.18 -4.93 -8.45
N PRO A 40 -0.42 -5.50 -7.49
CA PRO A 40 -0.93 -5.67 -6.12
C PRO A 40 -1.23 -4.35 -5.43
N ALA A 41 -0.44 -3.29 -5.67
CA ALA A 41 -0.68 -1.97 -5.09
C ALA A 41 -2.00 -1.36 -5.57
N LEU A 42 -2.35 -1.51 -6.86
CA LEU A 42 -3.63 -1.04 -7.39
C LEU A 42 -4.81 -1.77 -6.74
N LEU A 43 -4.75 -3.11 -6.63
CA LEU A 43 -5.78 -3.87 -5.93
C LEU A 43 -5.89 -3.48 -4.46
N PHE A 44 -4.76 -3.26 -3.80
CA PHE A 44 -4.71 -2.81 -2.41
C PHE A 44 -5.41 -1.46 -2.22
N GLY A 45 -5.16 -0.49 -3.11
CA GLY A 45 -5.86 0.80 -3.11
C GLY A 45 -7.36 0.65 -3.34
N LEU A 46 -7.77 -0.13 -4.33
CA LEU A 46 -9.17 -0.34 -4.68
C LEU A 46 -9.99 -1.02 -3.58
N LEU A 47 -9.38 -1.91 -2.79
CA LEU A 47 -10.04 -2.57 -1.66
C LEU A 47 -10.43 -1.63 -0.52
N HIS A 48 -9.87 -0.42 -0.46
CA HIS A 48 -10.27 0.57 0.54
C HIS A 48 -11.63 1.24 0.23
N LEU A 49 -12.12 1.12 -1.02
CA LEU A 49 -13.47 1.53 -1.47
C LEU A 49 -13.79 3.03 -1.27
N ASP A 50 -12.85 3.83 -0.84
CA ASP A 50 -12.89 5.29 -0.72
C ASP A 50 -11.80 5.88 -1.59
N LEU A 51 -12.08 6.95 -2.34
CA LEU A 51 -11.14 7.50 -3.31
C LEU A 51 -9.89 8.08 -2.65
N ALA A 52 -10.05 8.85 -1.58
CA ALA A 52 -8.92 9.49 -0.90
C ALA A 52 -8.06 8.45 -0.14
N GLN A 53 -8.72 7.55 0.58
CA GLN A 53 -8.05 6.46 1.29
C GLN A 53 -7.42 5.46 0.32
N GLY A 54 -8.12 5.14 -0.76
CA GLY A 54 -7.64 4.22 -1.79
C GLY A 54 -6.41 4.75 -2.54
N LEU A 55 -6.39 6.05 -2.86
CA LEU A 55 -5.21 6.67 -3.48
C LEU A 55 -4.00 6.65 -2.53
N THR A 56 -4.22 6.97 -1.27
CA THR A 56 -3.18 6.89 -0.23
C THR A 56 -2.67 5.47 -0.06
N ALA A 57 -3.58 4.49 0.04
CA ALA A 57 -3.26 3.08 0.13
C ALA A 57 -2.50 2.57 -1.10
N PHE A 58 -2.87 3.01 -2.32
CA PHE A 58 -2.14 2.69 -3.54
C PHE A 58 -0.68 3.18 -3.46
N VAL A 59 -0.45 4.45 -3.09
CA VAL A 59 0.91 5.01 -2.97
C VAL A 59 1.71 4.27 -1.90
N CYS A 60 1.13 4.03 -0.73
CA CYS A 60 1.74 3.19 0.31
C CYS A 60 2.01 1.77 -0.21
N GLY A 61 1.07 1.21 -0.96
CA GLY A 61 1.17 -0.10 -1.58
C GLY A 61 2.36 -0.23 -2.52
N VAL A 62 2.59 0.77 -3.35
CA VAL A 62 3.78 0.84 -4.24
C VAL A 62 5.06 0.87 -3.42
N PHE A 63 5.11 1.70 -2.37
CA PHE A 63 6.29 1.80 -1.51
C PHE A 63 6.59 0.48 -0.76
N LEU A 64 5.58 -0.14 -0.17
CA LEU A 64 5.74 -1.41 0.54
C LEU A 64 6.14 -2.55 -0.41
N GLY A 65 5.56 -2.57 -1.63
CA GLY A 65 5.94 -3.52 -2.67
C GLY A 65 7.40 -3.35 -3.12
N TRP A 66 7.84 -2.09 -3.32
CA TRP A 66 9.24 -1.78 -3.60
C TRP A 66 10.16 -2.23 -2.46
N LEU A 67 9.77 -1.97 -1.20
CA LEU A 67 10.54 -2.38 -0.03
C LEU A 67 10.69 -3.91 0.06
N ALA A 68 9.62 -4.65 -0.22
CA ALA A 68 9.64 -6.12 -0.25
C ALA A 68 10.58 -6.66 -1.36
N GLU A 69 10.58 -6.03 -2.55
CA GLU A 69 11.52 -6.40 -3.62
C GLU A 69 12.98 -6.09 -3.25
N ARG A 70 13.24 -4.97 -2.59
CA ARG A 70 14.60 -4.56 -2.21
C ARG A 70 15.17 -5.35 -1.04
N SER A 71 14.35 -5.63 -0.04
CA SER A 71 14.79 -6.36 1.17
C SER A 71 14.75 -7.87 1.00
N GLY A 72 14.02 -8.39 0.01
CA GLY A 72 13.74 -9.82 -0.13
C GLY A 72 12.86 -10.38 0.99
N SER A 73 12.21 -9.51 1.78
CA SER A 73 11.41 -9.87 2.95
C SER A 73 10.17 -9.00 3.05
N ILE A 74 9.06 -9.57 3.53
CA ILE A 74 7.82 -8.84 3.82
C ILE A 74 7.83 -8.20 5.20
N LEU A 75 8.75 -8.61 6.10
CA LEU A 75 8.80 -8.12 7.48
C LEU A 75 8.96 -6.60 7.62
N PRO A 76 9.88 -5.95 6.89
CA PRO A 76 9.98 -4.48 6.94
C PRO A 76 8.69 -3.80 6.51
N GLY A 77 7.99 -4.35 5.51
CA GLY A 77 6.67 -3.88 5.07
C GLY A 77 5.62 -4.01 6.18
N MET A 78 5.53 -5.18 6.82
CA MET A 78 4.62 -5.41 7.95
C MET A 78 4.84 -4.40 9.08
N LEU A 79 6.09 -4.14 9.45
CA LEU A 79 6.42 -3.19 10.52
C LEU A 79 6.01 -1.76 10.16
N LEU A 80 6.31 -1.31 8.93
CA LEU A 80 5.90 0.02 8.48
C LEU A 80 4.38 0.15 8.35
N HIS A 81 3.71 -0.88 7.86
CA HIS A 81 2.25 -0.92 7.78
C HIS A 81 1.62 -0.87 9.18
N LEU A 82 2.16 -1.63 10.13
CA LEU A 82 1.73 -1.58 11.53
C LEU A 82 1.91 -0.18 12.14
N VAL A 83 3.05 0.47 11.88
CA VAL A 83 3.30 1.85 12.32
C VAL A 83 2.27 2.80 11.72
N ASN A 84 2.02 2.71 10.41
CA ASN A 84 1.01 3.53 9.73
C ASN A 84 -0.39 3.36 10.34
N ASN A 85 -0.84 2.12 10.54
CA ASN A 85 -2.14 1.85 11.13
C ASN A 85 -2.23 2.30 12.59
N THR A 86 -1.12 2.16 13.35
CA THR A 86 -1.03 2.67 14.73
C THR A 86 -1.17 4.18 14.78
N LEU A 87 -0.53 4.90 13.87
CA LEU A 87 -0.65 6.35 13.77
C LEU A 87 -2.07 6.78 13.37
N ALA A 88 -2.68 6.09 12.40
CA ALA A 88 -4.08 6.33 12.04
C ALA A 88 -5.04 6.07 13.21
N PHE A 89 -4.82 4.98 13.96
CA PHE A 89 -5.58 4.68 15.17
C PHE A 89 -5.39 5.75 16.26
N LEU A 90 -4.17 6.23 16.46
CA LEU A 90 -3.86 7.30 17.40
C LEU A 90 -4.54 8.62 17.00
N THR A 91 -4.52 8.99 15.72
CA THR A 91 -5.22 10.21 15.26
C THR A 91 -6.73 10.09 15.46
N MET A 92 -7.33 8.93 15.16
CA MET A 92 -8.74 8.67 15.43
C MET A 92 -9.06 8.81 16.94
N TYR A 93 -8.21 8.26 17.79
CA TYR A 93 -8.36 8.37 19.25
C TYR A 93 -8.22 9.81 19.75
N LEU A 94 -7.24 10.55 19.25
CA LEU A 94 -7.03 11.96 19.59
C LEU A 94 -8.20 12.83 19.13
N ARG A 95 -8.76 12.61 17.95
CA ARG A 95 -9.96 13.33 17.47
C ARG A 95 -11.16 13.17 18.42
N TYR A 96 -11.27 12.00 19.05
CA TYR A 96 -12.40 11.73 19.94
C TYR A 96 -12.21 12.30 21.35
N TYR A 97 -10.97 12.31 21.89
CA TYR A 97 -10.70 12.62 23.28
C TYR A 97 -9.92 13.91 23.55
N ALA A 98 -9.24 14.46 22.53
CA ALA A 98 -8.39 15.63 22.68
C ALA A 98 -9.00 16.89 22.06
N PRO A 99 -8.52 18.10 22.47
CA PRO A 99 -8.86 19.34 21.78
C PRO A 99 -8.53 19.31 20.29
N THR A 100 -9.34 19.98 19.48
CA THR A 100 -9.23 20.01 18.02
C THR A 100 -7.85 20.45 17.52
N GLU A 101 -7.21 21.39 18.25
CA GLU A 101 -5.87 21.90 17.88
C GLU A 101 -4.79 20.83 17.98
N ALA A 102 -4.85 19.96 19.01
CA ALA A 102 -3.87 18.90 19.22
C ALA A 102 -4.01 17.81 18.15
N SER A 103 -5.24 17.40 17.82
CA SER A 103 -5.48 16.41 16.77
C SER A 103 -5.06 16.93 15.39
N PHE A 104 -5.38 18.18 15.07
CA PHE A 104 -4.98 18.85 13.82
C PHE A 104 -3.45 18.94 13.68
N GLY A 105 -2.73 19.27 14.76
CA GLY A 105 -1.27 19.34 14.75
C GLY A 105 -0.62 17.99 14.40
N VAL A 106 -1.11 16.90 14.98
CA VAL A 106 -0.63 15.55 14.68
C VAL A 106 -0.93 15.16 13.24
N GLU A 107 -2.15 15.42 12.75
CA GLU A 107 -2.53 15.12 11.37
C GLU A 107 -1.69 15.88 10.34
N LEU A 108 -1.47 17.19 10.58
CA LEU A 108 -0.62 18.01 9.72
C LEU A 108 0.82 17.50 9.72
N PHE A 109 1.35 17.13 10.89
CA PHE A 109 2.68 16.52 10.97
C PHE A 109 2.77 15.24 10.13
N LEU A 110 1.81 14.33 10.25
CA LEU A 110 1.81 13.08 9.50
C LEU A 110 1.65 13.33 7.99
N LEU A 111 0.76 14.26 7.61
CA LEU A 111 0.53 14.65 6.21
C LEU A 111 1.78 15.20 5.54
N LEU A 112 2.63 15.91 6.26
CA LEU A 112 3.87 16.47 5.73
C LEU A 112 5.04 15.48 5.83
N PHE A 113 5.17 14.80 6.96
CA PHE A 113 6.30 13.92 7.24
C PHE A 113 6.40 12.75 6.26
N PHE A 114 5.30 12.02 6.04
CA PHE A 114 5.35 10.82 5.20
C PHE A 114 5.68 11.09 3.72
N PRO A 115 5.07 12.08 3.04
CA PRO A 115 5.46 12.41 1.67
C PRO A 115 6.91 12.91 1.57
N LEU A 116 7.35 13.78 2.50
CA LEU A 116 8.72 14.30 2.49
C LEU A 116 9.74 13.20 2.75
N PHE A 117 9.47 12.31 3.71
CA PHE A 117 10.30 11.14 3.98
C PHE A 117 10.33 10.18 2.79
N GLY A 118 9.18 9.94 2.15
CA GLY A 118 9.09 9.12 0.93
C GLY A 118 9.90 9.71 -0.23
N LEU A 119 9.80 11.02 -0.46
CA LEU A 119 10.59 11.72 -1.49
C LEU A 119 12.09 11.65 -1.18
N TRP A 120 12.48 11.83 0.08
CA TRP A 120 13.87 11.69 0.52
C TRP A 120 14.39 10.27 0.28
N MET A 121 13.60 9.25 0.61
CA MET A 121 13.94 7.84 0.37
C MET A 121 14.13 7.55 -1.12
N ILE A 122 13.24 8.04 -1.98
CA ILE A 122 13.34 7.90 -3.44
C ILE A 122 14.60 8.59 -3.95
N TRP A 123 14.89 9.80 -3.48
CA TRP A 123 16.09 10.54 -3.87
C TRP A 123 17.38 9.79 -3.45
N HIS A 124 17.41 9.29 -2.22
CA HIS A 124 18.55 8.51 -1.71
C HIS A 124 18.75 7.19 -2.46
N ALA A 125 17.65 6.48 -2.78
CA ALA A 125 17.68 5.24 -3.55
C ALA A 125 18.22 5.44 -4.98
N ARG A 126 17.89 6.58 -5.62
CA ARG A 126 18.46 6.94 -6.94
C ARG A 126 19.97 7.07 -6.91
N GLY A 127 20.52 7.69 -5.86
CA GLY A 127 21.97 7.83 -5.66
C GLY A 127 22.68 6.46 -5.51
N GLN A 128 21.97 5.41 -5.13
CA GLN A 128 22.50 4.05 -5.00
C GLN A 128 22.32 3.18 -6.25
N GLY A 129 21.97 3.79 -7.40
CA GLY A 129 21.85 3.08 -8.68
C GLY A 129 20.60 2.23 -8.81
N PHE A 130 19.56 2.51 -7.99
CA PHE A 130 18.28 1.82 -8.12
C PHE A 130 17.63 2.14 -9.47
N ARG A 131 17.38 1.09 -10.25
CA ARG A 131 16.60 1.17 -11.49
C ARG A 131 15.41 0.24 -11.36
N PHE A 132 14.22 0.70 -11.74
CA PHE A 132 13.10 -0.20 -11.99
C PHE A 132 13.48 -1.09 -13.17
N SER A 133 13.81 -2.33 -12.89
CA SER A 133 13.97 -3.33 -13.95
C SER A 133 12.58 -3.75 -14.38
N ALA A 134 12.17 -3.34 -15.57
CA ALA A 134 11.13 -4.00 -16.31
C ALA A 134 11.70 -5.31 -16.87
N GLY A 135 12.27 -6.14 -16.00
CA GLY A 135 12.85 -7.43 -16.35
C GLY A 135 11.77 -8.39 -16.80
N LEU A 136 11.37 -8.23 -18.07
CA LEU A 136 10.46 -9.12 -18.75
C LEU A 136 11.18 -10.46 -18.95
N ARG A 137 10.63 -11.53 -18.43
CA ARG A 137 10.94 -12.85 -19.00
C ARG A 137 10.46 -12.82 -20.45
N PRO A 138 11.23 -13.40 -21.41
CA PRO A 138 10.76 -13.50 -22.78
C PRO A 138 9.36 -14.12 -22.79
N GLY A 139 8.38 -13.41 -23.33
CA GLY A 139 7.00 -13.89 -23.51
C GLY A 139 5.97 -13.41 -22.46
N VAL A 140 6.36 -12.62 -21.44
CA VAL A 140 5.39 -12.01 -20.51
C VAL A 140 5.55 -10.50 -20.52
N ASP A 141 4.59 -9.82 -21.12
CA ASP A 141 4.50 -8.36 -21.11
C ASP A 141 3.79 -7.89 -19.82
N VAL A 142 4.26 -6.80 -19.23
CA VAL A 142 3.59 -6.12 -18.10
C VAL A 142 2.13 -5.83 -18.45
N LEU A 143 1.87 -5.42 -19.68
CA LEU A 143 0.51 -5.16 -20.17
C LEU A 143 -0.39 -6.39 -20.10
N THR A 144 0.15 -7.59 -20.34
CA THR A 144 -0.60 -8.85 -20.26
C THR A 144 -1.15 -9.12 -18.87
N VAL A 145 -0.45 -8.68 -17.79
CA VAL A 145 -0.95 -8.81 -16.42
C VAL A 145 -2.18 -7.94 -16.22
N PHE A 146 -2.10 -6.65 -16.60
CA PHE A 146 -3.19 -5.70 -16.39
C PHE A 146 -4.39 -5.95 -17.32
N THR A 147 -4.16 -6.56 -18.48
CA THR A 147 -5.21 -6.93 -19.44
C THR A 147 -5.70 -8.36 -19.29
N SER A 148 -5.14 -9.14 -18.35
CA SER A 148 -5.64 -10.49 -18.09
C SER A 148 -7.12 -10.46 -17.66
N PRO A 149 -7.98 -11.36 -18.17
CA PRO A 149 -9.41 -11.35 -17.85
C PRO A 149 -9.70 -11.42 -16.36
N ALA A 150 -8.92 -12.22 -15.61
CA ALA A 150 -9.08 -12.36 -14.17
C ALA A 150 -8.75 -11.06 -13.42
N TYR A 151 -7.63 -10.41 -13.74
CA TYR A 151 -7.25 -9.15 -13.10
C TYR A 151 -8.24 -8.03 -13.44
N SER A 152 -8.59 -7.89 -14.73
CA SER A 152 -9.56 -6.90 -15.19
C SER A 152 -10.94 -7.09 -14.55
N ALA A 153 -11.40 -8.33 -14.40
CA ALA A 153 -12.68 -8.63 -13.76
C ALA A 153 -12.69 -8.20 -12.28
N VAL A 154 -11.60 -8.46 -11.54
CA VAL A 154 -11.48 -8.02 -10.13
C VAL A 154 -11.46 -6.50 -10.03
N VAL A 155 -10.69 -5.81 -10.89
CA VAL A 155 -10.64 -4.34 -10.90
C VAL A 155 -12.02 -3.75 -11.21
N VAL A 156 -12.70 -4.24 -12.26
CA VAL A 156 -14.04 -3.78 -12.63
C VAL A 156 -15.03 -4.03 -11.49
N PHE A 157 -15.00 -5.23 -10.89
CA PHE A 157 -15.87 -5.54 -9.75
C PHE A 157 -15.68 -4.57 -8.58
N LEU A 158 -14.41 -4.30 -8.17
CA LEU A 158 -14.10 -3.38 -7.07
C LEU A 158 -14.54 -1.94 -7.37
N VAL A 159 -14.30 -1.46 -8.61
CA VAL A 159 -14.73 -0.11 -9.02
C VAL A 159 -16.26 0.01 -9.02
N VAL A 160 -16.95 -0.97 -9.60
CA VAL A 160 -18.43 -0.98 -9.63
C VAL A 160 -18.99 -1.07 -8.22
N TYR A 161 -18.44 -1.93 -7.37
CA TYR A 161 -18.84 -2.05 -5.97
C TYR A 161 -18.66 -0.73 -5.21
N ALA A 162 -17.51 -0.08 -5.35
CA ALA A 162 -17.24 1.22 -4.73
C ALA A 162 -18.26 2.29 -5.16
N VAL A 163 -18.55 2.36 -6.47
CA VAL A 163 -19.51 3.35 -7.02
C VAL A 163 -20.95 3.10 -6.55
N ILE A 164 -21.37 1.83 -6.41
CA ILE A 164 -22.78 1.51 -6.08
C ILE A 164 -23.05 1.53 -4.57
N PHE A 165 -22.10 1.04 -3.75
CA PHE A 165 -22.35 0.73 -2.34
C PHE A 165 -21.65 1.64 -1.33
N VAL A 166 -20.69 2.48 -1.74
CA VAL A 166 -19.90 3.33 -0.83
C VAL A 166 -20.35 4.80 -0.86
N HIS A 167 -21.30 5.15 -1.75
CA HIS A 167 -21.90 6.49 -1.84
C HIS A 167 -23.35 6.53 -1.34
#